data_8b074d247e1836069e26581ef49fe238
#
_entry.id   8b074d247e1836069e26581ef49fe238
#
_cell.length_a   1.000
_cell.length_b   1.000
_cell.length_c   1.000
_cell.angle_alpha   90.00
_cell.angle_beta   90.00
_cell.angle_gamma   90.00
#
_symmetry.space_group_name_H-M   'P 1'
#
loop_
_entity.id
_entity.type
_entity.pdbx_description
1 polymer ?
#
loop_
_entity_poly.entity_id
_entity_poly.type
_entity_poly.pdbx_seq_one_letter_code
_entity_poly.pdbx_strand_id
1 'polypeptide(L)'
;ANAKKYIDFAAANHIEAVLFEGWNEGWESWGGMQSFDFTKPYADFDIDEIVRYAKEKGVEIMGHHETGGNIPNYERQMDHAMQWYTDHGIHLLKTGYAGAFPDGYLHHSQYGVNHYQRVVETAARHQMTLDAHEPIKDTGIRRTWPNMMTREGARGMEWNAWSEGNPPSHHVMLPFTRLLSGPMDYTPGTFDILFLK
;
A
#
# COMPACT_ATOMS: atom_id res chain seq x y z
N ALA A 1 15.47 -8.35 -12.76
CA ALA A 1 16.81 -7.85 -12.41
C ALA A 1 16.77 -6.70 -11.40
N ASN A 2 15.90 -5.71 -11.55
CA ASN A 2 15.88 -4.55 -10.64
C ASN A 2 15.33 -4.91 -9.25
N ALA A 3 14.29 -5.73 -9.13
CA ALA A 3 13.72 -6.16 -7.85
C ALA A 3 14.78 -6.70 -6.89
N LYS A 4 15.69 -7.55 -7.38
CA LYS A 4 16.78 -8.12 -6.55
C LYS A 4 17.74 -7.06 -6.00
N LYS A 5 17.98 -5.95 -6.74
CA LYS A 5 18.82 -4.85 -6.24
C LYS A 5 18.20 -4.15 -5.04
N TYR A 6 16.87 -3.95 -5.05
CA TYR A 6 16.16 -3.38 -3.91
C TYR A 6 16.18 -4.32 -2.70
N ILE A 7 16.02 -5.62 -2.94
CA ILE A 7 16.11 -6.63 -1.88
C ILE A 7 17.53 -6.67 -1.30
N ASP A 8 18.57 -6.66 -2.14
CA ASP A 8 19.97 -6.61 -1.68
C ASP A 8 20.26 -5.33 -0.88
N PHE A 9 19.73 -4.19 -1.32
CA PHE A 9 19.86 -2.92 -0.61
C PHE A 9 19.15 -3.00 0.76
N ALA A 10 17.93 -3.53 0.80
CA ALA A 10 17.18 -3.69 2.02
C ALA A 10 17.93 -4.57 3.03
N ALA A 11 18.42 -5.72 2.59
CA ALA A 11 19.21 -6.63 3.41
C ALA A 11 20.48 -5.98 3.97
N ALA A 12 21.21 -5.25 3.13
CA ALA A 12 22.45 -4.57 3.52
C ALA A 12 22.23 -3.41 4.50
N ASN A 13 21.02 -2.83 4.54
CA ASN A 13 20.68 -1.67 5.37
C ASN A 13 19.67 -2.00 6.48
N HIS A 14 19.46 -3.28 6.78
CA HIS A 14 18.53 -3.74 7.83
C HIS A 14 17.10 -3.21 7.65
N ILE A 15 16.65 -3.12 6.41
CA ILE A 15 15.26 -2.82 6.05
C ILE A 15 14.50 -4.13 6.00
N GLU A 16 13.41 -4.23 6.73
CA GLU A 16 12.70 -5.49 6.95
C GLU A 16 11.93 -5.98 5.72
N ALA A 17 11.37 -5.06 4.92
CA ALA A 17 10.54 -5.42 3.79
C ALA A 17 10.75 -4.49 2.58
N VAL A 18 10.44 -5.00 1.39
CA VAL A 18 10.38 -4.23 0.14
C VAL A 18 8.98 -4.33 -0.45
N LEU A 19 8.37 -3.18 -0.72
CA LEU A 19 7.10 -3.06 -1.42
C LEU A 19 7.34 -3.01 -2.93
N PHE A 20 6.55 -3.78 -3.68
CA PHE A 20 6.47 -3.67 -5.14
C PHE A 20 5.08 -3.19 -5.56
N GLU A 21 5.03 -2.03 -6.19
CA GLU A 21 3.83 -1.48 -6.82
C GLU A 21 3.85 -1.74 -8.34
N GLY A 22 2.67 -1.70 -8.98
CA GLY A 22 2.57 -1.85 -10.42
C GLY A 22 2.98 -3.20 -10.99
N TRP A 23 2.90 -4.25 -10.20
CA TRP A 23 3.31 -5.61 -10.55
C TRP A 23 2.26 -6.37 -11.36
N ASN A 24 1.00 -5.96 -11.30
CA ASN A 24 -0.14 -6.64 -11.92
C ASN A 24 -0.53 -6.03 -13.26
N GLU A 25 -1.05 -6.86 -14.15
CA GLU A 25 -1.54 -6.42 -15.46
C GLU A 25 -2.62 -5.33 -15.33
N GLY A 26 -2.58 -4.36 -16.25
CA GLY A 26 -3.49 -3.22 -16.29
C GLY A 26 -2.93 -1.94 -15.68
N TRP A 27 -1.75 -1.97 -15.09
CA TRP A 27 -1.14 -0.81 -14.44
C TRP A 27 -0.88 0.36 -15.40
N GLU A 28 -0.63 0.10 -16.69
CA GLU A 28 -0.45 1.15 -17.70
C GLU A 28 -1.69 2.00 -17.93
N SER A 29 -2.84 1.44 -17.64
CA SER A 29 -4.13 2.14 -17.76
C SER A 29 -4.54 2.79 -16.44
N TRP A 30 -3.58 3.02 -15.57
CA TRP A 30 -3.78 3.59 -14.25
C TRP A 30 -4.49 4.94 -14.31
N GLY A 31 -5.50 5.10 -13.49
CA GLY A 31 -6.32 6.30 -13.39
C GLY A 31 -7.81 5.99 -13.49
N GLY A 32 -8.62 6.69 -12.71
CA GLY A 32 -10.05 6.42 -12.63
C GLY A 32 -10.36 5.08 -11.98
N MET A 33 -11.55 4.55 -12.26
CA MET A 33 -12.01 3.29 -11.69
C MET A 33 -11.46 2.09 -12.47
N GLN A 34 -10.23 1.73 -12.22
CA GLN A 34 -9.60 0.58 -12.86
C GLN A 34 -10.20 -0.75 -12.39
N SER A 35 -10.22 -1.72 -13.30
CA SER A 35 -10.67 -3.09 -13.03
C SER A 35 -9.48 -4.03 -13.01
N PHE A 36 -8.56 -3.84 -12.06
CA PHE A 36 -7.39 -4.68 -11.90
C PHE A 36 -7.79 -6.12 -11.54
N ASP A 37 -6.99 -7.08 -12.01
CA ASP A 37 -6.94 -8.43 -11.50
C ASP A 37 -5.80 -8.51 -10.48
N PHE A 38 -6.15 -8.71 -9.22
CA PHE A 38 -5.20 -8.69 -8.10
C PHE A 38 -4.40 -9.99 -7.94
N THR A 39 -4.55 -10.93 -8.88
CA THR A 39 -3.82 -12.22 -8.86
C THR A 39 -3.02 -12.46 -10.14
N LYS A 40 -2.98 -11.47 -11.03
CA LYS A 40 -2.35 -11.62 -12.34
C LYS A 40 -1.13 -10.72 -12.50
N PRO A 41 0.08 -11.23 -12.25
CA PRO A 41 1.31 -10.48 -12.45
C PRO A 41 1.61 -10.31 -13.95
N TYR A 42 2.39 -9.26 -14.28
CA TYR A 42 3.02 -9.20 -15.59
C TYR A 42 3.94 -10.40 -15.83
N ALA A 43 4.08 -10.81 -17.07
CA ALA A 43 4.87 -11.99 -17.45
C ALA A 43 6.36 -11.89 -17.06
N ASP A 44 6.87 -10.68 -16.87
CA ASP A 44 8.27 -10.43 -16.44
C ASP A 44 8.40 -10.20 -14.91
N PHE A 45 7.30 -10.32 -14.15
CA PHE A 45 7.29 -10.27 -12.70
C PHE A 45 7.06 -11.67 -12.12
N ASP A 46 8.15 -12.41 -11.93
CA ASP A 46 8.13 -13.75 -11.31
C ASP A 46 8.08 -13.62 -9.79
N ILE A 47 6.86 -13.67 -9.24
CA ILE A 47 6.63 -13.48 -7.80
C ILE A 47 7.28 -14.58 -6.95
N ASP A 48 7.26 -15.83 -7.41
CA ASP A 48 7.86 -16.95 -6.68
C ASP A 48 9.38 -16.78 -6.55
N GLU A 49 10.03 -16.39 -7.64
CA GLU A 49 11.47 -16.13 -7.62
C GLU A 49 11.84 -14.92 -6.74
N ILE A 50 10.99 -13.86 -6.75
CA ILE A 50 11.21 -12.67 -5.94
C ILE A 50 11.07 -12.99 -4.45
N VAL A 51 10.01 -13.70 -4.07
CA VAL A 51 9.76 -14.11 -2.67
C VAL A 51 10.86 -15.06 -2.19
N ARG A 52 11.22 -16.05 -3.00
CA ARG A 52 12.32 -16.97 -2.67
C ARG A 52 13.62 -16.22 -2.40
N TYR A 53 13.97 -15.30 -3.30
CA TYR A 53 15.20 -14.50 -3.20
C TYR A 53 15.20 -13.59 -1.96
N ALA A 54 14.08 -12.92 -1.69
CA ALA A 54 13.93 -12.07 -0.52
C ALA A 54 14.10 -12.87 0.78
N LYS A 55 13.46 -14.03 0.86
CA LYS A 55 13.58 -14.94 2.00
C LYS A 55 15.02 -15.39 2.25
N GLU A 56 15.77 -15.69 1.20
CA GLU A 56 17.21 -16.04 1.30
C GLU A 56 18.05 -14.89 1.86
N LYS A 57 17.61 -13.64 1.66
CA LYS A 57 18.27 -12.42 2.15
C LYS A 57 17.77 -11.97 3.51
N GLY A 58 16.74 -12.61 4.06
CA GLY A 58 16.10 -12.20 5.31
C GLY A 58 15.25 -10.93 5.16
N VAL A 59 14.72 -10.67 3.98
CA VAL A 59 13.86 -9.53 3.66
C VAL A 59 12.46 -10.06 3.30
N GLU A 60 11.42 -9.40 3.77
CA GLU A 60 10.06 -9.73 3.40
C GLU A 60 9.61 -8.97 2.14
N ILE A 61 8.57 -9.47 1.49
CA ILE A 61 7.89 -8.78 0.40
C ILE A 61 6.57 -8.23 0.93
N MET A 62 6.32 -6.96 0.62
CA MET A 62 5.03 -6.33 0.83
C MET A 62 4.29 -6.26 -0.50
N GLY A 63 3.09 -6.83 -0.52
CA GLY A 63 2.22 -6.78 -1.68
C GLY A 63 1.49 -5.44 -1.80
N HIS A 64 0.90 -5.18 -2.97
CA HIS A 64 0.15 -3.96 -3.24
C HIS A 64 -1.17 -4.27 -3.95
N HIS A 65 -2.27 -3.77 -3.41
CA HIS A 65 -3.57 -3.76 -4.05
C HIS A 65 -4.00 -2.31 -4.31
N GLU A 66 -3.67 -1.76 -5.49
CA GLU A 66 -4.25 -0.49 -5.94
C GLU A 66 -5.65 -0.74 -6.51
N THR A 67 -6.65 -0.09 -5.96
CA THR A 67 -8.04 -0.29 -6.37
C THR A 67 -8.49 0.69 -7.45
N GLY A 68 -7.78 1.80 -7.64
CA GLY A 68 -8.22 2.92 -8.48
C GLY A 68 -9.55 3.53 -8.03
N GLY A 69 -9.95 3.31 -6.78
CA GLY A 69 -11.26 3.67 -6.24
C GLY A 69 -12.39 2.70 -6.63
N ASN A 70 -12.12 1.66 -7.41
CA ASN A 70 -13.14 0.68 -7.83
C ASN A 70 -13.42 -0.33 -6.71
N ILE A 71 -14.07 0.13 -5.67
CA ILE A 71 -14.43 -0.68 -4.50
C ILE A 71 -15.20 -1.95 -4.88
N PRO A 72 -16.23 -1.91 -5.74
CA PRO A 72 -16.95 -3.13 -6.11
C PRO A 72 -16.07 -4.18 -6.79
N ASN A 73 -15.11 -3.77 -7.61
CA ASN A 73 -14.15 -4.69 -8.21
C ASN A 73 -13.26 -5.34 -7.17
N TYR A 74 -12.71 -4.52 -6.25
CA TYR A 74 -11.84 -5.01 -5.19
C TYR A 74 -12.57 -5.97 -4.24
N GLU A 75 -13.75 -5.60 -3.76
CA GLU A 75 -14.51 -6.45 -2.82
C GLU A 75 -14.91 -7.81 -3.39
N ARG A 76 -15.12 -7.91 -4.72
CA ARG A 76 -15.36 -9.22 -5.34
C ARG A 76 -14.15 -10.14 -5.35
N GLN A 77 -12.94 -9.58 -5.33
CA GLN A 77 -11.68 -10.32 -5.47
C GLN A 77 -10.90 -10.41 -4.15
N MET A 78 -11.18 -9.53 -3.21
CA MET A 78 -10.35 -9.25 -2.02
C MET A 78 -9.95 -10.51 -1.25
N ASP A 79 -10.90 -11.38 -0.96
CA ASP A 79 -10.65 -12.61 -0.21
C ASP A 79 -9.69 -13.53 -0.98
N HIS A 80 -9.97 -13.75 -2.27
CA HIS A 80 -9.13 -14.58 -3.13
C HIS A 80 -7.74 -13.94 -3.38
N ALA A 81 -7.70 -12.63 -3.54
CA ALA A 81 -6.44 -11.90 -3.76
C ALA A 81 -5.53 -11.94 -2.52
N MET A 82 -6.09 -11.85 -1.32
CA MET A 82 -5.32 -11.99 -0.08
C MET A 82 -4.86 -13.44 0.12
N GLN A 83 -5.70 -14.42 -0.20
CA GLN A 83 -5.30 -15.84 -0.18
C GLN A 83 -4.15 -16.08 -1.16
N TRP A 84 -4.23 -15.53 -2.37
CA TRP A 84 -3.17 -15.66 -3.37
C TRP A 84 -1.83 -15.14 -2.85
N TYR A 85 -1.81 -14.00 -2.15
CA TYR A 85 -0.57 -13.51 -1.52
C TYR A 85 -0.05 -14.45 -0.44
N THR A 86 -0.91 -14.94 0.43
CA THR A 86 -0.47 -15.84 1.51
C THR A 86 0.00 -17.19 0.98
N ASP A 87 -0.57 -17.68 -0.12
CA ASP A 87 -0.09 -18.89 -0.81
C ASP A 87 1.34 -18.72 -1.35
N HIS A 88 1.74 -17.48 -1.70
CA HIS A 88 3.10 -17.12 -2.08
C HIS A 88 3.99 -16.71 -0.87
N GLY A 89 3.46 -16.79 0.35
CA GLY A 89 4.20 -16.44 1.56
C GLY A 89 4.34 -14.93 1.82
N ILE A 90 3.44 -14.12 1.27
CA ILE A 90 3.39 -12.67 1.49
C ILE A 90 2.32 -12.35 2.53
N HIS A 91 2.73 -11.71 3.63
CA HIS A 91 1.86 -11.37 4.76
C HIS A 91 1.80 -9.88 5.07
N LEU A 92 2.46 -9.05 4.29
CA LEU A 92 2.41 -7.60 4.37
C LEU A 92 1.66 -7.05 3.14
N LEU A 93 0.70 -6.18 3.35
CA LEU A 93 -0.14 -5.66 2.28
C LEU A 93 -0.32 -4.15 2.41
N LYS A 94 0.00 -3.42 1.34
CA LYS A 94 -0.43 -2.04 1.12
C LYS A 94 -1.72 -2.05 0.29
N THR A 95 -2.72 -1.26 0.67
CA THR A 95 -3.89 -0.99 -0.16
C THR A 95 -3.91 0.46 -0.60
N GLY A 96 -4.23 0.72 -1.87
CA GLY A 96 -4.33 2.04 -2.47
C GLY A 96 -5.73 2.31 -3.03
N TYR A 97 -6.13 3.58 -3.01
CA TYR A 97 -7.44 4.06 -3.46
C TYR A 97 -7.30 5.40 -4.19
N ALA A 98 -6.31 5.50 -5.06
CA ALA A 98 -5.96 6.73 -5.77
C ALA A 98 -6.98 7.10 -6.87
N GLY A 99 -8.27 7.04 -6.57
CA GLY A 99 -9.36 7.35 -7.48
C GLY A 99 -10.63 7.71 -6.75
N ALA A 100 -11.64 8.17 -7.51
CA ALA A 100 -12.95 8.44 -6.97
C ALA A 100 -13.69 7.13 -6.62
N PHE A 101 -14.40 7.13 -5.51
CA PHE A 101 -15.31 6.04 -5.17
C PHE A 101 -16.55 6.06 -6.09
N PRO A 102 -17.21 4.91 -6.30
CA PRO A 102 -18.37 4.83 -7.17
C PRO A 102 -19.53 5.68 -6.64
N ASP A 103 -20.44 6.07 -7.53
CA ASP A 103 -21.68 6.77 -7.19
C ASP A 103 -21.49 8.08 -6.39
N GLY A 104 -20.31 8.69 -6.49
CA GLY A 104 -19.97 9.93 -5.78
C GLY A 104 -19.77 9.78 -4.27
N TYR A 105 -19.64 8.57 -3.77
CA TYR A 105 -19.29 8.36 -2.37
C TYR A 105 -17.94 8.97 -2.02
N LEU A 106 -17.86 9.56 -0.85
CA LEU A 106 -16.60 10.07 -0.30
C LEU A 106 -15.89 8.99 0.53
N HIS A 107 -14.56 9.06 0.59
CA HIS A 107 -13.74 8.14 1.41
C HIS A 107 -14.22 8.06 2.85
N HIS A 108 -14.56 9.20 3.46
CA HIS A 108 -15.01 9.30 4.85
C HIS A 108 -16.51 9.09 5.05
N SER A 109 -17.25 8.72 3.99
CA SER A 109 -18.67 8.35 4.12
C SER A 109 -18.83 6.99 4.81
N GLN A 110 -20.05 6.66 5.22
CA GLN A 110 -20.33 5.35 5.82
C GLN A 110 -19.95 4.20 4.86
N TYR A 111 -20.10 4.43 3.55
CA TYR A 111 -19.66 3.46 2.52
C TYR A 111 -18.18 3.17 2.63
N GLY A 112 -17.35 4.21 2.65
CA GLY A 112 -15.89 4.05 2.78
C GLY A 112 -15.49 3.44 4.13
N VAL A 113 -16.05 3.93 5.23
CA VAL A 113 -15.78 3.39 6.57
C VAL A 113 -16.08 1.89 6.64
N ASN A 114 -17.20 1.45 6.11
CA ASN A 114 -17.58 0.04 6.08
C ASN A 114 -16.62 -0.77 5.20
N HIS A 115 -16.18 -0.21 4.07
CA HIS A 115 -15.22 -0.86 3.19
C HIS A 115 -13.88 -1.08 3.91
N TYR A 116 -13.28 -0.03 4.47
CA TYR A 116 -12.00 -0.14 5.19
C TYR A 116 -12.09 -1.12 6.37
N GLN A 117 -13.21 -1.18 7.07
CA GLN A 117 -13.46 -2.18 8.11
C GLN A 117 -13.38 -3.60 7.53
N ARG A 118 -14.08 -3.88 6.42
CA ARG A 118 -14.06 -5.20 5.77
C ARG A 118 -12.65 -5.59 5.30
N VAL A 119 -11.89 -4.64 4.79
CA VAL A 119 -10.49 -4.90 4.37
C VAL A 119 -9.64 -5.34 5.55
N VAL A 120 -9.70 -4.63 6.67
CA VAL A 120 -8.94 -4.96 7.89
C VAL A 120 -9.31 -6.35 8.41
N GLU A 121 -10.61 -6.65 8.47
CA GLU A 121 -11.10 -7.95 8.95
C GLU A 121 -10.73 -9.09 8.01
N THR A 122 -10.76 -8.86 6.70
CA THR A 122 -10.35 -9.86 5.71
C THR A 122 -8.84 -10.10 5.80
N ALA A 123 -8.04 -9.05 5.86
CA ALA A 123 -6.60 -9.16 6.04
C ALA A 123 -6.24 -9.96 7.32
N ALA A 124 -6.96 -9.72 8.42
CA ALA A 124 -6.77 -10.47 9.66
C ALA A 124 -7.05 -11.98 9.49
N ARG A 125 -8.13 -12.34 8.76
CA ARG A 125 -8.43 -13.76 8.47
C ARG A 125 -7.32 -14.45 7.68
N HIS A 126 -6.65 -13.72 6.80
CA HIS A 126 -5.50 -14.20 6.01
C HIS A 126 -4.15 -13.97 6.72
N GLN A 127 -4.16 -13.59 8.00
CA GLN A 127 -2.93 -13.34 8.76
C GLN A 127 -2.01 -12.31 8.10
N MET A 128 -2.60 -11.28 7.51
CA MET A 128 -1.89 -10.20 6.84
C MET A 128 -1.88 -8.93 7.67
N THR A 129 -0.75 -8.25 7.70
CA THR A 129 -0.58 -6.91 8.24
C THR A 129 -0.87 -5.87 7.15
N LEU A 130 -1.59 -4.83 7.50
CA LEU A 130 -2.12 -3.85 6.56
C LEU A 130 -1.49 -2.46 6.74
N ASP A 131 -1.09 -1.87 5.63
CA ASP A 131 -0.84 -0.44 5.44
C ASP A 131 -1.90 0.13 4.49
N ALA A 132 -2.73 1.05 4.98
CA ALA A 132 -3.82 1.63 4.19
C ALA A 132 -3.46 3.01 3.67
N HIS A 133 -3.42 3.18 2.35
CA HIS A 133 -3.29 4.47 1.69
C HIS A 133 -4.66 5.09 1.35
N GLU A 134 -4.68 6.40 1.11
CA GLU A 134 -5.90 7.22 1.01
C GLU A 134 -6.93 6.84 2.11
N PRO A 135 -6.50 6.68 3.35
CA PRO A 135 -7.32 6.05 4.39
C PRO A 135 -8.41 6.98 4.89
N ILE A 136 -9.44 6.39 5.50
CA ILE A 136 -10.36 7.13 6.35
C ILE A 136 -9.62 7.67 7.58
N LYS A 137 -10.23 8.63 8.27
CA LYS A 137 -9.74 9.07 9.60
C LYS A 137 -9.70 7.90 10.56
N ASP A 138 -8.74 7.92 11.48
CA ASP A 138 -8.57 6.87 12.46
C ASP A 138 -9.82 6.74 13.35
N THR A 139 -10.33 5.51 13.40
CA THR A 139 -11.50 5.14 14.22
C THR A 139 -11.10 4.37 15.48
N GLY A 140 -9.81 4.16 15.70
CA GLY A 140 -9.29 3.30 16.78
C GLY A 140 -9.37 1.80 16.47
N ILE A 141 -9.72 1.43 15.25
CA ILE A 141 -9.90 0.03 14.81
C ILE A 141 -8.68 -0.85 15.09
N ARG A 142 -7.47 -0.29 15.02
CA ARG A 142 -6.22 -1.04 15.28
C ARG A 142 -6.10 -1.56 16.71
N ARG A 143 -6.88 -1.06 17.65
CA ARG A 143 -6.93 -1.60 19.03
C ARG A 143 -7.70 -2.90 19.10
N THR A 144 -8.66 -3.09 18.19
CA THR A 144 -9.42 -4.33 18.03
C THR A 144 -8.73 -5.26 17.03
N TRP A 145 -8.18 -4.67 15.97
CA TRP A 145 -7.54 -5.36 14.85
C TRP A 145 -6.08 -4.88 14.71
N PRO A 146 -5.14 -5.45 15.49
CA PRO A 146 -3.74 -5.00 15.51
C PRO A 146 -2.99 -5.24 14.20
N ASN A 147 -3.53 -6.06 13.29
CA ASN A 147 -3.02 -6.21 11.94
C ASN A 147 -3.17 -4.92 11.09
N MET A 148 -3.99 -3.98 11.49
CA MET A 148 -3.97 -2.60 10.98
C MET A 148 -2.72 -1.89 11.49
N MET A 149 -1.58 -2.11 10.86
CA MET A 149 -0.28 -1.66 11.33
C MET A 149 -0.13 -0.15 11.20
N THR A 150 -0.38 0.36 10.00
CA THR A 150 -0.19 1.77 9.67
C THR A 150 -1.15 2.22 8.58
N ARG A 151 -1.14 3.50 8.33
CA ARG A 151 -1.89 4.14 7.24
C ARG A 151 -1.21 5.45 6.87
N GLU A 152 -1.36 5.87 5.63
CA GLU A 152 -0.89 7.18 5.17
C GLU A 152 -1.61 8.33 5.93
N GLY A 153 -2.51 9.03 5.29
CA GLY A 153 -3.32 10.10 5.88
C GLY A 153 -2.58 11.40 6.11
N ALA A 154 -1.50 11.63 5.34
CA ALA A 154 -0.77 12.90 5.27
C ALA A 154 -0.16 13.07 3.88
N ARG A 155 0.20 14.31 3.51
CA ARG A 155 0.91 14.56 2.26
C ARG A 155 2.34 14.07 2.38
N GLY A 156 2.70 13.06 1.58
CA GLY A 156 4.07 12.59 1.44
C GLY A 156 4.89 13.42 0.44
N MET A 157 6.16 13.07 0.29
CA MET A 157 7.09 13.77 -0.62
C MET A 157 6.76 13.57 -2.09
N GLU A 158 5.96 12.60 -2.46
CA GLU A 158 5.47 12.40 -3.82
C GLU A 158 4.75 13.65 -4.37
N TRP A 159 4.09 14.43 -3.50
CA TRP A 159 3.44 15.68 -3.85
C TRP A 159 4.38 16.73 -4.44
N ASN A 160 5.68 16.61 -4.21
CA ASN A 160 6.67 17.48 -4.83
C ASN A 160 6.75 17.28 -6.36
N ALA A 161 6.27 16.14 -6.87
CA ALA A 161 6.28 15.85 -8.31
C ALA A 161 5.23 16.64 -9.11
N TRP A 162 4.14 17.07 -8.46
CA TRP A 162 3.00 17.73 -9.14
C TRP A 162 2.39 18.90 -8.38
N SER A 163 3.10 19.45 -7.42
CA SER A 163 2.67 20.62 -6.63
C SER A 163 3.85 21.50 -6.28
N GLU A 164 3.62 22.58 -5.53
CA GLU A 164 4.67 23.41 -4.95
C GLU A 164 5.54 22.66 -3.90
N GLY A 165 5.18 21.43 -3.61
CA GLY A 165 5.87 20.59 -2.63
C GLY A 165 5.42 20.81 -1.20
N ASN A 166 6.09 20.12 -0.28
CA ASN A 166 5.85 20.21 1.14
C ASN A 166 6.92 21.10 1.79
N PRO A 167 6.54 22.20 2.47
CA PRO A 167 7.52 23.01 3.18
C PRO A 167 8.07 22.24 4.40
N PRO A 168 9.26 22.57 4.90
CA PRO A 168 9.82 21.95 6.10
C PRO A 168 8.88 22.00 7.32
N SER A 169 8.07 23.06 7.44
CA SER A 169 7.06 23.20 8.50
C SER A 169 6.00 22.11 8.47
N HIS A 170 5.66 21.55 7.30
CA HIS A 170 4.75 20.43 7.18
C HIS A 170 5.31 19.19 7.92
N HIS A 171 6.58 18.87 7.69
CA HIS A 171 7.19 17.68 8.29
C HIS A 171 7.30 17.79 9.81
N VAL A 172 7.71 18.92 10.32
CA VAL A 172 7.85 19.12 11.79
C VAL A 172 6.51 19.23 12.51
N MET A 173 5.43 19.51 11.79
CA MET A 173 4.08 19.56 12.34
C MET A 173 3.43 18.18 12.49
N LEU A 174 3.80 17.20 11.65
CA LEU A 174 3.20 15.87 11.65
C LEU A 174 3.25 15.15 13.00
N PRO A 175 4.36 15.19 13.78
CA PRO A 175 4.40 14.58 15.11
C PRO A 175 3.36 15.11 16.09
N PHE A 176 2.96 16.37 15.94
CA PHE A 176 2.04 17.06 16.84
C PHE A 176 0.59 17.09 16.32
N THR A 177 0.34 16.50 15.17
CA THR A 177 -0.99 16.48 14.54
C THR A 177 -1.35 15.07 14.09
N ARG A 178 -0.91 14.65 12.89
CA ARG A 178 -1.28 13.37 12.29
C ARG A 178 -0.84 12.17 13.14
N LEU A 179 0.35 12.19 13.70
CA LEU A 179 0.89 11.08 14.49
C LEU A 179 0.22 10.93 15.86
N LEU A 180 -0.52 11.92 16.34
CA LEU A 180 -1.33 11.77 17.56
C LEU A 180 -2.42 10.70 17.40
N SER A 181 -2.87 10.43 16.19
CA SER A 181 -3.84 9.37 15.91
C SER A 181 -3.20 7.99 15.70
N GLY A 182 -1.87 7.91 15.76
CA GLY A 182 -1.09 6.67 15.70
C GLY A 182 -0.11 6.57 14.54
N PRO A 183 0.45 5.39 14.29
CA PRO A 183 1.46 5.16 13.25
C PRO A 183 1.02 5.71 11.89
N MET A 184 1.98 6.18 11.14
CA MET A 184 1.79 6.72 9.80
C MET A 184 2.83 6.11 8.87
N ASP A 185 2.39 5.69 7.68
CA ASP A 185 3.29 5.48 6.58
C ASP A 185 3.77 6.86 6.11
N TYR A 186 4.98 7.20 6.51
CA TYR A 186 5.60 8.46 6.14
C TYR A 186 6.48 8.26 4.92
N THR A 187 6.06 8.80 3.79
CA THR A 187 6.77 8.73 2.52
C THR A 187 7.77 9.88 2.41
N PRO A 188 9.01 9.74 2.95
CA PRO A 188 9.95 10.84 3.13
C PRO A 188 10.64 11.29 1.83
N GLY A 189 10.53 10.51 0.78
CA GLY A 189 11.16 10.75 -0.51
C GLY A 189 12.24 9.74 -0.87
N THR A 190 13.17 10.15 -1.70
CA THR A 190 14.22 9.28 -2.26
C THR A 190 15.58 9.97 -2.12
N PHE A 191 16.65 9.19 -2.15
CA PHE A 191 18.02 9.68 -2.14
C PHE A 191 18.42 10.38 -3.44
N ASP A 192 17.88 9.95 -4.57
CA ASP A 192 18.08 10.62 -5.85
C ASP A 192 16.94 11.60 -6.11
N ILE A 193 17.18 12.87 -5.88
CA ILE A 193 16.21 13.95 -6.07
C ILE A 193 16.27 14.60 -7.45
N LEU A 194 17.11 14.11 -8.35
CA LEU A 194 17.37 14.69 -9.67
C LEU A 194 16.78 13.88 -10.82
N PHE A 195 15.81 13.01 -10.57
CA PHE A 195 15.21 12.20 -11.61
C PHE A 195 14.25 12.94 -12.55
N LEU A 196 13.93 14.18 -12.25
CA LEU A 196 13.32 15.10 -13.19
C LEU A 196 14.40 16.02 -13.75
N LYS A 197 14.95 15.68 -14.91
CA LYS A 197 15.86 16.52 -15.68
C LYS A 197 15.14 17.20 -16.81
#